data_6505831c0e2cd5cbd59d4c76b3a9027c
#
_entry.id   6505831c0e2cd5cbd59d4c76b3a9027c
#
_cell.length_a   1.000
_cell.length_b   1.000
_cell.length_c   1.000
_cell.angle_alpha   90.00
_cell.angle_beta   90.00
_cell.angle_gamma   90.00
#
_symmetry.space_group_name_H-M   'P 1'
#
loop_
_entity.id
_entity.type
_entity.pdbx_description
1 polymer ?
#
loop_
_entity_poly.entity_id
_entity_poly.type
_entity_poly.pdbx_seq_one_letter_code
_entity_poly.pdbx_strand_id
1 'polypeptide(L)'
;MRKMRRLRQVSKVIAICNQKGGVGKTTTAANLGAALALEGKRVLAIDMDPQADLSTCLGFNRTDMLDVTVAEMMTRAINEEKFDWRDGLLESKDGIYLLPSNLDLSAMEMNLVGTMNRERVLKGYVDKVKNNFDFVIIDCMPSLGMITVNALSAADSVIIPVQAHYLPAKGMDQLLRTVSKVQKFVNPELKVDGVLMTLVDARTTFAAEVPEMIHQMYPKMRIFENQIPMRIKAAETPAAGVSIFGYEPKSDVAAAYRGLAKEVIRDAAREKAKVHSWECR
;
A
#
# COMPACT_ATOMS: atom_id res chain seq x y z
N MET A 1 -19.15 7.71 -33.02
CA MET A 1 -17.96 7.73 -32.18
C MET A 1 -17.72 6.32 -31.60
N ARG A 2 -16.71 5.60 -32.08
CA ARG A 2 -16.35 4.25 -31.61
C ARG A 2 -15.80 4.37 -30.19
N LYS A 3 -16.51 3.84 -29.16
CA LYS A 3 -15.93 3.54 -27.85
C LYS A 3 -14.81 2.50 -28.09
N MET A 4 -13.56 2.95 -28.10
CA MET A 4 -12.43 2.05 -28.00
C MET A 4 -12.64 1.24 -26.71
N ARG A 5 -12.91 -0.08 -26.82
CA ARG A 5 -12.78 -1.02 -25.72
C ARG A 5 -11.31 -0.94 -25.28
N ARG A 6 -11.02 -0.18 -24.21
CA ARG A 6 -9.74 -0.33 -23.51
C ARG A 6 -9.61 -1.81 -23.16
N LEU A 7 -8.59 -2.45 -23.68
CA LEU A 7 -8.17 -3.77 -23.22
C LEU A 7 -8.20 -3.73 -21.69
N ARG A 8 -8.81 -4.74 -21.06
CA ARG A 8 -8.91 -4.84 -19.60
C ARG A 8 -7.49 -4.70 -19.02
N GLN A 9 -7.20 -3.52 -18.49
CA GLN A 9 -5.92 -3.26 -17.86
C GLN A 9 -5.99 -3.96 -16.50
N VAL A 10 -5.16 -4.98 -16.30
CA VAL A 10 -5.11 -5.69 -15.03
C VAL A 10 -4.54 -4.73 -13.99
N SER A 11 -5.33 -4.39 -13.00
CA SER A 11 -4.91 -3.59 -11.84
C SER A 11 -3.86 -4.34 -11.04
N LYS A 12 -2.91 -3.63 -10.42
CA LYS A 12 -1.97 -4.20 -9.44
C LYS A 12 -2.34 -3.67 -8.07
N VAL A 13 -2.63 -4.59 -7.13
CA VAL A 13 -2.96 -4.26 -5.74
C VAL A 13 -1.73 -4.51 -4.87
N ILE A 14 -1.24 -3.47 -4.19
CA ILE A 14 0.01 -3.49 -3.40
C ILE A 14 -0.31 -3.11 -1.96
N ALA A 15 0.00 -3.98 -1.00
CA ALA A 15 -0.04 -3.65 0.42
C ALA A 15 1.33 -3.10 0.87
N ILE A 16 1.32 -1.97 1.59
CA ILE A 16 2.50 -1.42 2.26
C ILE A 16 2.43 -1.84 3.72
N CYS A 17 3.24 -2.82 4.11
CA CYS A 17 3.06 -3.50 5.38
C CYS A 17 4.36 -3.67 6.15
N ASN A 18 4.34 -3.33 7.43
CA ASN A 18 5.36 -3.69 8.43
C ASN A 18 4.75 -3.55 9.82
N GLN A 19 5.07 -4.48 10.72
CA GLN A 19 4.62 -4.47 12.11
C GLN A 19 5.21 -3.29 12.90
N LYS A 20 6.41 -2.83 12.55
CA LYS A 20 7.07 -1.72 13.24
C LYS A 20 6.41 -0.38 12.88
N GLY A 21 6.07 0.41 13.90
CA GLY A 21 5.64 1.80 13.74
C GLY A 21 6.79 2.70 13.26
N GLY A 22 6.46 3.81 12.59
CA GLY A 22 7.43 4.83 12.19
C GLY A 22 8.43 4.43 11.09
N VAL A 23 8.23 3.33 10.39
CA VAL A 23 9.11 2.90 9.27
C VAL A 23 8.74 3.52 7.92
N GLY A 24 7.83 4.48 7.87
CA GLY A 24 7.43 5.18 6.65
C GLY A 24 6.42 4.43 5.78
N LYS A 25 5.55 3.57 6.33
CA LYS A 25 4.47 2.90 5.59
C LYS A 25 3.55 3.93 4.92
N THR A 26 2.90 4.75 5.72
CA THR A 26 1.96 5.79 5.28
C THR A 26 2.61 6.79 4.34
N THR A 27 3.83 7.26 4.68
CA THR A 27 4.62 8.14 3.81
C THR A 27 4.90 7.49 2.47
N THR A 28 5.19 6.18 2.46
CA THR A 28 5.42 5.42 1.21
C THR A 28 4.11 5.27 0.43
N ALA A 29 2.99 4.94 1.09
CA ALA A 29 1.70 4.81 0.41
C ALA A 29 1.29 6.11 -0.28
N ALA A 30 1.36 7.26 0.43
CA ALA A 30 1.03 8.57 -0.12
C ALA A 30 1.95 8.95 -1.29
N ASN A 31 3.27 8.86 -1.10
CA ASN A 31 4.23 9.36 -2.10
C ASN A 31 4.42 8.41 -3.28
N LEU A 32 4.33 7.09 -3.09
CA LEU A 32 4.29 6.15 -4.20
C LEU A 32 3.02 6.35 -5.04
N GLY A 33 1.87 6.54 -4.36
CA GLY A 33 0.60 6.85 -5.03
C GLY A 33 0.70 8.10 -5.89
N ALA A 34 1.23 9.19 -5.35
CA ALA A 34 1.45 10.45 -6.06
C ALA A 34 2.44 10.29 -7.23
N ALA A 35 3.54 9.56 -7.03
CA ALA A 35 4.50 9.30 -8.09
C ALA A 35 3.89 8.51 -9.25
N LEU A 36 3.05 7.50 -8.95
CA LEU A 36 2.32 6.73 -9.96
C LEU A 36 1.30 7.60 -10.70
N ALA A 37 0.60 8.49 -9.98
CA ALA A 37 -0.35 9.44 -10.60
C ALA A 37 0.38 10.41 -11.56
N LEU A 38 1.56 10.91 -11.19
CA LEU A 38 2.42 11.73 -12.05
C LEU A 38 2.90 10.97 -13.31
N GLU A 39 3.04 9.65 -13.25
CA GLU A 39 3.32 8.78 -14.40
C GLU A 39 2.03 8.43 -15.21
N GLY A 40 0.94 9.17 -14.99
CA GLY A 40 -0.32 9.03 -15.69
C GLY A 40 -1.15 7.79 -15.33
N LYS A 41 -0.89 7.17 -14.17
CA LYS A 41 -1.64 6.01 -13.68
C LYS A 41 -2.85 6.47 -12.86
N ARG A 42 -3.95 5.74 -12.97
CA ARG A 42 -5.09 5.91 -12.06
C ARG A 42 -4.82 5.11 -10.81
N VAL A 43 -4.77 5.79 -9.67
CA VAL A 43 -4.37 5.20 -8.38
C VAL A 43 -5.52 5.33 -7.38
N LEU A 44 -5.85 4.22 -6.72
CA LEU A 44 -6.65 4.19 -5.51
C LEU A 44 -5.73 3.92 -4.31
N ALA A 45 -5.77 4.77 -3.31
CA ALA A 45 -5.18 4.52 -2.00
C ALA A 45 -6.28 4.09 -1.02
N ILE A 46 -6.04 3.05 -0.24
CA ILE A 46 -6.95 2.57 0.80
C ILE A 46 -6.23 2.68 2.13
N ASP A 47 -6.81 3.46 3.03
CA ASP A 47 -6.29 3.64 4.39
C ASP A 47 -6.83 2.53 5.29
N MET A 48 -5.93 1.66 5.77
CA MET A 48 -6.27 0.53 6.65
C MET A 48 -5.67 0.72 8.05
N ASP A 49 -5.54 1.99 8.48
CA ASP A 49 -5.17 2.34 9.85
C ASP A 49 -6.29 3.17 10.49
N PRO A 50 -6.84 2.80 11.67
CA PRO A 50 -7.84 3.59 12.39
C PRO A 50 -7.38 5.00 12.74
N GLN A 51 -6.05 5.26 12.75
CA GLN A 51 -5.49 6.59 12.99
C GLN A 51 -5.67 7.54 11.80
N ALA A 52 -6.06 7.03 10.63
CA ALA A 52 -6.31 7.79 9.40
C ALA A 52 -5.13 8.67 8.95
N ASP A 53 -3.91 8.19 9.20
CA ASP A 53 -2.69 8.94 8.86
C ASP A 53 -2.52 9.14 7.36
N LEU A 54 -2.88 8.13 6.52
CA LEU A 54 -2.84 8.27 5.07
C LEU A 54 -3.87 9.30 4.59
N SER A 55 -5.06 9.27 5.17
CA SER A 55 -6.12 10.24 4.87
C SER A 55 -5.66 11.66 5.18
N THR A 56 -5.02 11.87 6.33
CA THR A 56 -4.41 13.15 6.72
C THR A 56 -3.29 13.57 5.76
N CYS A 57 -2.38 12.65 5.40
CA CYS A 57 -1.30 12.91 4.44
C CYS A 57 -1.81 13.37 3.06
N LEU A 58 -2.99 12.93 2.65
CA LEU A 58 -3.63 13.31 1.40
C LEU A 58 -4.58 14.51 1.51
N GLY A 59 -4.61 15.19 2.67
CA GLY A 59 -5.31 16.45 2.90
C GLY A 59 -6.71 16.33 3.51
N PHE A 60 -7.09 15.15 4.02
CA PHE A 60 -8.40 14.90 4.61
C PHE A 60 -8.30 14.71 6.12
N ASN A 61 -8.33 15.84 6.88
CA ASN A 61 -8.09 15.86 8.33
C ASN A 61 -9.34 15.64 9.19
N ARG A 62 -10.54 15.53 8.60
CA ARG A 62 -11.82 15.42 9.32
C ARG A 62 -12.54 14.13 8.94
N THR A 63 -11.83 13.01 8.98
CA THR A 63 -12.36 11.70 8.57
C THR A 63 -13.49 11.21 9.48
N ASP A 64 -13.54 11.67 10.73
CA ASP A 64 -14.63 11.36 11.67
C ASP A 64 -16.00 11.92 11.22
N MET A 65 -16.01 12.87 10.29
CA MET A 65 -17.25 13.47 9.74
C MET A 65 -17.67 12.83 8.41
N LEU A 66 -16.98 11.81 7.96
CA LEU A 66 -17.30 11.13 6.71
C LEU A 66 -18.28 9.99 6.98
N ASP A 67 -19.38 9.98 6.24
CA ASP A 67 -20.40 8.90 6.33
C ASP A 67 -19.88 7.59 5.75
N VAL A 68 -18.96 7.63 4.79
CA VAL A 68 -18.46 6.45 4.10
C VAL A 68 -16.93 6.38 4.18
N THR A 69 -16.47 5.38 4.92
CA THR A 69 -15.05 5.05 5.12
C THR A 69 -14.78 3.59 4.73
N VAL A 70 -13.55 3.14 4.85
CA VAL A 70 -13.20 1.73 4.60
C VAL A 70 -13.98 0.78 5.52
N ALA A 71 -14.26 1.18 6.77
CA ALA A 71 -15.06 0.38 7.70
C ALA A 71 -16.50 0.20 7.19
N GLU A 72 -17.14 1.27 6.69
CA GLU A 72 -18.46 1.21 6.08
C GLU A 72 -18.46 0.34 4.82
N MET A 73 -17.47 0.49 3.94
CA MET A 73 -17.39 -0.32 2.72
C MET A 73 -17.12 -1.81 3.01
N MET A 74 -16.39 -2.12 4.08
CA MET A 74 -16.24 -3.50 4.56
C MET A 74 -17.56 -4.03 5.12
N THR A 75 -18.34 -3.22 5.85
CA THR A 75 -19.68 -3.59 6.34
C THR A 75 -20.64 -3.91 5.19
N ARG A 76 -20.67 -3.06 4.16
CA ARG A 76 -21.47 -3.32 2.95
C ARG A 76 -21.02 -4.59 2.22
N ALA A 77 -19.72 -4.87 2.23
CA ALA A 77 -19.19 -6.11 1.64
C ALA A 77 -19.63 -7.36 2.44
N ILE A 78 -19.68 -7.30 3.78
CA ILE A 78 -20.20 -8.36 4.65
C ILE A 78 -21.68 -8.62 4.38
N ASN A 79 -22.46 -7.55 4.23
CA ASN A 79 -23.91 -7.61 4.01
C ASN A 79 -24.28 -7.89 2.54
N GLU A 80 -23.29 -8.08 1.64
CA GLU A 80 -23.50 -8.27 0.20
C GLU A 80 -24.28 -7.13 -0.46
N GLU A 81 -24.20 -5.92 0.09
CA GLU A 81 -24.90 -4.75 -0.42
C GLU A 81 -24.31 -4.30 -1.78
N LYS A 82 -25.19 -3.69 -2.59
CA LYS A 82 -24.75 -3.06 -3.84
C LYS A 82 -24.21 -1.67 -3.56
N PHE A 83 -23.09 -1.33 -4.17
CA PHE A 83 -22.51 0.01 -4.11
C PHE A 83 -21.90 0.39 -5.48
N ASP A 84 -21.84 1.70 -5.76
CA ASP A 84 -21.04 2.21 -6.87
C ASP A 84 -19.57 2.22 -6.49
N TRP A 85 -18.69 2.01 -7.46
CA TRP A 85 -17.24 2.01 -7.20
C TRP A 85 -16.70 3.37 -6.71
N ARG A 86 -17.48 4.43 -6.84
CA ARG A 86 -17.14 5.78 -6.37
C ARG A 86 -17.58 6.05 -4.93
N ASP A 87 -18.42 5.19 -4.36
CA ASP A 87 -18.93 5.40 -3.00
C ASP A 87 -17.77 5.49 -2.01
N GLY A 88 -17.76 6.57 -1.23
CA GLY A 88 -16.74 6.85 -0.23
C GLY A 88 -15.37 7.29 -0.78
N LEU A 89 -15.20 7.39 -2.12
CA LEU A 89 -13.91 7.84 -2.66
C LEU A 89 -13.79 9.36 -2.65
N LEU A 90 -12.65 9.81 -2.15
CA LEU A 90 -12.20 11.20 -2.15
C LEU A 90 -11.09 11.37 -3.19
N GLU A 91 -11.01 12.51 -3.84
CA GLU A 91 -9.93 12.83 -4.78
C GLU A 91 -8.98 13.84 -4.15
N SER A 92 -7.70 13.44 -3.97
CA SER A 92 -6.68 14.31 -3.40
C SER A 92 -6.13 15.32 -4.41
N LYS A 93 -5.44 16.36 -3.91
CA LYS A 93 -4.75 17.34 -4.76
C LYS A 93 -3.66 16.72 -5.63
N ASP A 94 -3.12 15.58 -5.25
CA ASP A 94 -2.10 14.83 -5.99
C ASP A 94 -2.71 13.90 -7.06
N GLY A 95 -4.03 13.94 -7.29
CA GLY A 95 -4.73 13.13 -8.29
C GLY A 95 -4.87 11.65 -7.91
N ILE A 96 -4.82 11.35 -6.61
CA ILE A 96 -5.03 10.01 -6.05
C ILE A 96 -6.48 9.93 -5.55
N TYR A 97 -7.18 8.84 -5.89
CA TYR A 97 -8.43 8.49 -5.22
C TYR A 97 -8.11 7.83 -3.89
N LEU A 98 -8.80 8.24 -2.83
CA LEU A 98 -8.63 7.73 -1.48
C LEU A 98 -9.93 7.11 -0.98
N LEU A 99 -9.87 5.88 -0.48
CA LEU A 99 -10.87 5.36 0.47
C LEU A 99 -10.35 5.64 1.87
N PRO A 100 -10.97 6.60 2.61
CA PRO A 100 -10.45 7.05 3.89
C PRO A 100 -10.75 6.06 5.01
N SER A 101 -10.01 6.17 6.11
CA SER A 101 -10.24 5.50 7.37
C SER A 101 -10.72 6.46 8.45
N ASN A 102 -11.21 5.90 9.55
CA ASN A 102 -11.47 6.57 10.82
C ASN A 102 -11.46 5.53 11.96
N LEU A 103 -11.78 5.97 13.18
CA LEU A 103 -11.79 5.11 14.38
C LEU A 103 -12.76 3.92 14.29
N ASP A 104 -13.79 3.97 13.44
CA ASP A 104 -14.74 2.86 13.24
C ASP A 104 -14.04 1.60 12.73
N LEU A 105 -12.89 1.72 12.07
CA LEU A 105 -12.10 0.58 11.64
C LEU A 105 -11.60 -0.28 12.81
N SER A 106 -11.42 0.31 14.01
CA SER A 106 -11.10 -0.45 15.22
C SER A 106 -12.28 -1.34 15.65
N ALA A 107 -13.51 -0.85 15.53
CA ALA A 107 -14.70 -1.65 15.81
C ALA A 107 -14.91 -2.75 14.77
N MET A 108 -14.52 -2.52 13.52
CA MET A 108 -14.57 -3.51 12.44
C MET A 108 -13.74 -4.76 12.79
N GLU A 109 -12.58 -4.62 13.45
CA GLU A 109 -11.80 -5.80 13.85
C GLU A 109 -12.56 -6.74 14.79
N MET A 110 -13.40 -6.20 15.68
CA MET A 110 -14.29 -6.99 16.53
C MET A 110 -15.44 -7.63 15.73
N ASN A 111 -16.03 -6.89 14.80
CA ASN A 111 -17.13 -7.37 13.96
C ASN A 111 -16.68 -8.55 13.06
N LEU A 112 -15.45 -8.54 12.61
CA LEU A 112 -14.89 -9.62 11.81
C LEU A 112 -14.78 -10.95 12.55
N VAL A 113 -14.75 -10.96 13.89
CA VAL A 113 -14.62 -12.20 14.68
C VAL A 113 -15.75 -13.18 14.39
N GLY A 114 -16.99 -12.68 14.25
CA GLY A 114 -18.16 -13.49 13.96
C GLY A 114 -18.51 -13.65 12.48
N THR A 115 -17.73 -13.05 11.58
CA THR A 115 -18.03 -13.00 10.15
C THR A 115 -17.44 -14.21 9.41
N MET A 116 -18.23 -14.83 8.55
CA MET A 116 -17.76 -15.89 7.64
C MET A 116 -16.81 -15.29 6.59
N ASN A 117 -15.74 -16.03 6.24
CA ASN A 117 -14.70 -15.56 5.31
C ASN A 117 -14.09 -14.22 5.72
N ARG A 118 -14.02 -13.96 7.01
CA ARG A 118 -13.56 -12.69 7.62
C ARG A 118 -12.21 -12.20 7.11
N GLU A 119 -11.35 -13.09 6.62
CA GLU A 119 -10.04 -12.77 6.06
C GLU A 119 -10.14 -12.12 4.67
N ARG A 120 -11.29 -12.19 3.99
CA ARG A 120 -11.49 -11.78 2.59
C ARG A 120 -12.50 -10.66 2.40
N VAL A 121 -12.94 -10.01 3.46
CA VAL A 121 -13.97 -8.95 3.40
C VAL A 121 -13.46 -7.77 2.55
N LEU A 122 -12.26 -7.26 2.82
CA LEU A 122 -11.66 -6.20 2.01
C LEU A 122 -11.45 -6.64 0.56
N LYS A 123 -11.08 -7.90 0.34
CA LYS A 123 -10.94 -8.46 -1.01
C LYS A 123 -12.24 -8.36 -1.78
N GLY A 124 -13.38 -8.64 -1.14
CA GLY A 124 -14.71 -8.52 -1.74
C GLY A 124 -15.01 -7.10 -2.24
N TYR A 125 -14.57 -6.08 -1.52
CA TYR A 125 -14.64 -4.68 -1.96
C TYR A 125 -13.64 -4.40 -3.11
N VAL A 126 -12.37 -4.71 -2.90
CA VAL A 126 -11.30 -4.42 -3.88
C VAL A 126 -11.59 -5.06 -5.23
N ASP A 127 -12.07 -6.29 -5.27
CA ASP A 127 -12.39 -7.00 -6.52
C ASP A 127 -13.49 -6.29 -7.35
N LYS A 128 -14.41 -5.56 -6.70
CA LYS A 128 -15.45 -4.77 -7.38
C LYS A 128 -14.93 -3.46 -7.95
N VAL A 129 -13.93 -2.82 -7.30
CA VAL A 129 -13.48 -1.47 -7.66
C VAL A 129 -12.18 -1.42 -8.46
N LYS A 130 -11.27 -2.39 -8.29
CA LYS A 130 -9.90 -2.37 -8.82
C LYS A 130 -9.82 -2.18 -10.34
N ASN A 131 -10.79 -2.68 -11.11
CA ASN A 131 -10.81 -2.56 -12.57
C ASN A 131 -10.93 -1.11 -13.07
N ASN A 132 -11.21 -0.16 -12.17
CA ASN A 132 -11.27 1.27 -12.46
C ASN A 132 -9.91 1.96 -12.28
N PHE A 133 -8.90 1.26 -11.76
CA PHE A 133 -7.59 1.78 -11.41
C PHE A 133 -6.47 0.97 -12.06
N ASP A 134 -5.31 1.59 -12.26
CA ASP A 134 -4.09 0.91 -12.71
C ASP A 134 -3.36 0.29 -11.51
N PHE A 135 -3.41 1.00 -10.37
CA PHE A 135 -2.82 0.57 -9.10
C PHE A 135 -3.79 0.80 -7.95
N VAL A 136 -3.81 -0.13 -7.01
CA VAL A 136 -4.44 0.04 -5.70
C VAL A 136 -3.34 -0.09 -4.65
N ILE A 137 -3.17 0.90 -3.78
CA ILE A 137 -2.19 0.90 -2.69
C ILE A 137 -2.97 0.80 -1.38
N ILE A 138 -2.63 -0.19 -0.55
CA ILE A 138 -3.24 -0.40 0.75
C ILE A 138 -2.20 -0.05 1.81
N ASP A 139 -2.45 1.00 2.60
CA ASP A 139 -1.62 1.37 3.76
C ASP A 139 -2.05 0.58 4.98
N CYS A 140 -1.16 -0.23 5.52
CA CYS A 140 -1.47 -1.12 6.63
C CYS A 140 -1.06 -0.52 7.97
N MET A 141 -1.92 -0.67 9.00
CA MET A 141 -1.59 -0.34 10.37
C MET A 141 -0.37 -1.15 10.89
N PRO A 142 0.33 -0.68 11.94
CA PRO A 142 1.51 -1.36 12.51
C PRO A 142 1.11 -2.56 13.40
N SER A 143 0.30 -3.47 12.88
CA SER A 143 -0.12 -4.69 13.56
C SER A 143 -0.19 -5.85 12.58
N LEU A 144 -0.35 -7.08 13.08
CA LEU A 144 -0.57 -8.28 12.28
C LEU A 144 -1.94 -8.90 12.60
N GLY A 145 -2.90 -8.07 13.04
CA GLY A 145 -4.29 -8.44 13.33
C GLY A 145 -5.11 -8.74 12.08
N MET A 146 -6.42 -8.90 12.27
CA MET A 146 -7.35 -9.29 11.22
C MET A 146 -7.46 -8.23 10.11
N ILE A 147 -7.30 -6.95 10.44
CA ILE A 147 -7.30 -5.85 9.47
C ILE A 147 -6.12 -6.00 8.49
N THR A 148 -4.91 -6.29 9.01
CA THR A 148 -3.73 -6.54 8.15
C THR A 148 -3.89 -7.82 7.33
N VAL A 149 -4.48 -8.87 7.88
CA VAL A 149 -4.79 -10.10 7.11
C VAL A 149 -5.75 -9.79 5.96
N ASN A 150 -6.74 -8.93 6.15
CA ASN A 150 -7.63 -8.48 5.09
C ASN A 150 -6.89 -7.71 3.98
N ALA A 151 -5.98 -6.82 4.35
CA ALA A 151 -5.13 -6.10 3.38
C ALA A 151 -4.28 -7.08 2.54
N LEU A 152 -3.61 -8.04 3.20
CA LEU A 152 -2.80 -9.08 2.54
C LEU A 152 -3.65 -10.03 1.69
N SER A 153 -4.87 -10.33 2.12
CA SER A 153 -5.82 -11.15 1.35
C SER A 153 -6.25 -10.48 0.04
N ALA A 154 -6.40 -9.16 0.06
CA ALA A 154 -6.82 -8.36 -1.08
C ALA A 154 -5.67 -8.01 -2.04
N ALA A 155 -4.42 -8.05 -1.56
CA ALA A 155 -3.24 -7.63 -2.31
C ALA A 155 -2.72 -8.71 -3.26
N ASP A 156 -2.16 -8.27 -4.41
CA ASP A 156 -1.35 -9.12 -5.29
C ASP A 156 0.07 -9.24 -4.75
N SER A 157 0.54 -8.17 -4.07
CA SER A 157 1.90 -8.16 -3.52
C SER A 157 2.06 -7.23 -2.33
N VAL A 158 3.19 -7.41 -1.62
CA VAL A 158 3.58 -6.63 -0.44
C VAL A 158 4.90 -5.93 -0.69
N ILE A 159 4.96 -4.62 -0.41
CA ILE A 159 6.20 -3.86 -0.23
C ILE A 159 6.42 -3.70 1.28
N ILE A 160 7.64 -4.00 1.74
CA ILE A 160 8.00 -3.98 3.15
C ILE A 160 8.96 -2.80 3.40
N PRO A 161 8.47 -1.63 3.88
CA PRO A 161 9.34 -0.54 4.29
C PRO A 161 10.16 -0.93 5.53
N VAL A 162 11.48 -0.75 5.46
CA VAL A 162 12.42 -1.07 6.54
C VAL A 162 13.34 0.12 6.75
N GLN A 163 13.38 0.61 7.98
CA GLN A 163 14.29 1.67 8.37
C GLN A 163 15.71 1.14 8.58
N ALA A 164 16.72 1.86 8.09
CA ALA A 164 18.13 1.54 8.28
C ALA A 164 18.59 1.83 9.72
N HIS A 165 18.09 1.04 10.69
CA HIS A 165 18.46 1.10 12.11
C HIS A 165 18.77 -0.29 12.65
N TYR A 166 19.46 -0.30 13.81
CA TYR A 166 19.77 -1.54 14.55
C TYR A 166 18.47 -2.31 14.86
N LEU A 167 18.40 -3.60 14.46
CA LEU A 167 17.30 -4.55 14.64
C LEU A 167 16.05 -4.44 13.71
N PRO A 168 16.18 -4.43 12.40
CA PRO A 168 15.00 -4.59 11.52
C PRO A 168 14.47 -6.04 11.51
N ALA A 169 15.30 -7.01 11.93
CA ALA A 169 15.07 -8.44 11.70
C ALA A 169 13.83 -9.03 12.40
N LYS A 170 13.57 -8.68 13.67
CA LYS A 170 12.45 -9.30 14.42
C LYS A 170 11.07 -8.96 13.83
N GLY A 171 10.85 -7.69 13.48
CA GLY A 171 9.57 -7.26 12.93
C GLY A 171 9.32 -7.82 11.52
N MET A 172 10.38 -7.93 10.71
CA MET A 172 10.29 -8.49 9.37
C MET A 172 10.02 -10.01 9.40
N ASP A 173 10.67 -10.77 10.28
CA ASP A 173 10.44 -12.22 10.44
C ASP A 173 8.97 -12.52 10.79
N GLN A 174 8.40 -11.76 11.72
CA GLN A 174 7.01 -11.93 12.14
C GLN A 174 6.02 -11.60 11.01
N LEU A 175 6.28 -10.53 10.25
CA LEU A 175 5.51 -10.19 9.06
C LEU A 175 5.61 -11.30 8.00
N LEU A 176 6.80 -11.78 7.68
CA LEU A 176 7.01 -12.85 6.68
C LEU A 176 6.31 -14.15 7.05
N ARG A 177 6.29 -14.49 8.37
CA ARG A 177 5.49 -15.63 8.86
C ARG A 177 3.99 -15.41 8.64
N THR A 178 3.49 -14.19 8.85
CA THR A 178 2.08 -13.85 8.59
C THR A 178 1.79 -13.92 7.10
N VAL A 179 2.64 -13.35 6.24
CA VAL A 179 2.53 -13.45 4.78
C VAL A 179 2.49 -14.92 4.34
N SER A 180 3.39 -15.77 4.86
CA SER A 180 3.41 -17.21 4.54
C SER A 180 2.12 -17.93 4.96
N LYS A 181 1.52 -17.56 6.10
CA LYS A 181 0.22 -18.10 6.50
C LYS A 181 -0.90 -17.66 5.56
N VAL A 182 -0.91 -16.37 5.18
CA VAL A 182 -1.89 -15.85 4.23
C VAL A 182 -1.73 -16.53 2.87
N GLN A 183 -0.51 -16.69 2.36
CA GLN A 183 -0.24 -17.44 1.13
C GLN A 183 -0.77 -18.88 1.20
N LYS A 184 -0.54 -19.55 2.31
CA LYS A 184 -0.93 -20.97 2.46
C LYS A 184 -2.44 -21.17 2.55
N PHE A 185 -3.17 -20.28 3.22
CA PHE A 185 -4.55 -20.56 3.63
C PHE A 185 -5.59 -19.60 3.02
N VAL A 186 -5.19 -18.41 2.55
CA VAL A 186 -6.13 -17.36 2.18
C VAL A 186 -5.88 -16.83 0.75
N ASN A 187 -4.64 -16.46 0.42
CA ASN A 187 -4.28 -15.86 -0.86
C ASN A 187 -2.97 -16.47 -1.41
N PRO A 188 -3.04 -17.62 -2.12
CA PRO A 188 -1.86 -18.31 -2.65
C PRO A 188 -1.05 -17.49 -3.66
N GLU A 189 -1.67 -16.51 -4.32
CA GLU A 189 -1.03 -15.66 -5.34
C GLU A 189 -0.27 -14.47 -4.74
N LEU A 190 -0.41 -14.20 -3.42
CA LEU A 190 0.28 -13.11 -2.76
C LEU A 190 1.80 -13.26 -2.89
N LYS A 191 2.49 -12.20 -3.29
CA LYS A 191 3.94 -12.16 -3.42
C LYS A 191 4.54 -11.12 -2.49
N VAL A 192 5.84 -11.23 -2.22
CA VAL A 192 6.63 -10.14 -1.63
C VAL A 192 7.41 -9.48 -2.76
N ASP A 193 7.05 -8.24 -3.13
CA ASP A 193 7.74 -7.50 -4.19
C ASP A 193 9.16 -7.10 -3.76
N GLY A 194 9.35 -6.85 -2.47
CA GLY A 194 10.67 -6.58 -1.90
C GLY A 194 10.64 -5.72 -0.65
N VAL A 195 11.83 -5.47 -0.14
CA VAL A 195 12.09 -4.55 0.97
C VAL A 195 12.44 -3.17 0.40
N LEU A 196 11.78 -2.13 0.90
CA LEU A 196 12.09 -0.73 0.61
C LEU A 196 12.87 -0.14 1.79
N MET A 197 14.12 0.20 1.58
CA MET A 197 14.90 0.92 2.58
C MET A 197 14.37 2.34 2.72
N THR A 198 13.96 2.71 3.93
CA THR A 198 13.36 4.01 4.25
C THR A 198 14.16 4.74 5.32
N LEU A 199 13.98 6.06 5.39
CA LEU A 199 14.63 6.93 6.38
C LEU A 199 16.15 6.70 6.43
N VAL A 200 16.76 6.53 5.25
CA VAL A 200 18.18 6.22 5.12
C VAL A 200 19.01 7.48 5.34
N ASP A 201 19.90 7.46 6.33
CA ASP A 201 20.94 8.45 6.51
C ASP A 201 22.27 7.87 5.99
N ALA A 202 22.70 8.30 4.80
CA ALA A 202 23.90 7.82 4.14
C ALA A 202 25.19 8.07 4.94
N ARG A 203 25.16 8.89 6.01
CA ARG A 203 26.32 9.15 6.89
C ARG A 203 26.52 8.05 7.93
N THR A 204 25.55 7.16 8.11
CA THR A 204 25.60 6.08 9.10
C THR A 204 26.10 4.78 8.46
N THR A 205 26.80 3.95 9.24
CA THR A 205 27.20 2.60 8.81
C THR A 205 25.99 1.72 8.55
N PHE A 206 24.89 1.93 9.27
CA PHE A 206 23.63 1.17 9.12
C PHE A 206 23.04 1.27 7.71
N ALA A 207 23.30 2.35 6.98
CA ALA A 207 22.84 2.49 5.60
C ALA A 207 23.39 1.37 4.68
N ALA A 208 24.60 0.89 4.94
CA ALA A 208 25.21 -0.23 4.22
C ALA A 208 24.99 -1.59 4.91
N GLU A 209 25.06 -1.63 6.24
CA GLU A 209 25.00 -2.88 7.03
C GLU A 209 23.60 -3.53 7.00
N VAL A 210 22.50 -2.73 7.04
CA VAL A 210 21.15 -3.27 7.10
C VAL A 210 20.76 -4.01 5.81
N PRO A 211 21.00 -3.50 4.59
CA PRO A 211 20.79 -4.26 3.35
C PRO A 211 21.57 -5.57 3.31
N GLU A 212 22.83 -5.55 3.71
CA GLU A 212 23.69 -6.73 3.81
C GLU A 212 23.13 -7.79 4.77
N MET A 213 22.68 -7.35 5.97
CA MET A 213 22.05 -8.22 6.95
C MET A 213 20.77 -8.85 6.40
N ILE A 214 19.91 -8.08 5.73
CA ILE A 214 18.69 -8.58 5.10
C ILE A 214 19.07 -9.63 4.03
N HIS A 215 20.09 -9.37 3.23
CA HIS A 215 20.53 -10.31 2.20
C HIS A 215 21.08 -11.62 2.78
N GLN A 216 21.82 -11.55 3.88
CA GLN A 216 22.31 -12.73 4.60
C GLN A 216 21.19 -13.57 5.22
N MET A 217 20.19 -12.91 5.85
CA MET A 217 19.07 -13.60 6.50
C MET A 217 18.04 -14.12 5.50
N TYR A 218 17.84 -13.41 4.39
CA TYR A 218 16.84 -13.69 3.37
C TYR A 218 17.45 -13.58 1.95
N PRO A 219 18.29 -14.55 1.52
CA PRO A 219 19.05 -14.45 0.27
C PRO A 219 18.21 -14.27 -1.00
N LYS A 220 16.92 -14.65 -0.96
CA LYS A 220 15.99 -14.50 -2.09
C LYS A 220 15.15 -13.22 -2.01
N MET A 221 15.29 -12.45 -0.91
CA MET A 221 14.53 -11.22 -0.73
C MET A 221 15.13 -10.12 -1.60
N ARG A 222 14.30 -9.55 -2.47
CA ARG A 222 14.67 -8.36 -3.22
C ARG A 222 14.71 -7.15 -2.30
N ILE A 223 15.69 -6.29 -2.50
CA ILE A 223 15.71 -4.92 -1.98
C ILE A 223 15.53 -3.99 -3.18
N PHE A 224 14.62 -3.01 -3.09
CA PHE A 224 14.41 -2.01 -4.13
C PHE A 224 15.68 -1.19 -4.35
N GLU A 225 15.98 -0.86 -5.62
CA GLU A 225 17.17 -0.07 -5.99
C GLU A 225 17.09 1.35 -5.40
N ASN A 226 15.87 1.94 -5.41
CA ASN A 226 15.63 3.26 -4.87
C ASN A 226 15.37 3.19 -3.37
N GLN A 227 16.25 3.84 -2.58
CA GLN A 227 16.13 3.99 -1.13
C GLN A 227 15.57 5.37 -0.80
N ILE A 228 14.73 5.47 0.23
CA ILE A 228 14.11 6.72 0.64
C ILE A 228 14.98 7.40 1.70
N PRO A 229 15.61 8.55 1.40
CA PRO A 229 16.48 9.23 2.35
C PRO A 229 15.69 9.87 3.48
N MET A 230 16.31 9.97 4.65
CA MET A 230 15.76 10.69 5.79
C MET A 230 15.89 12.20 5.56
N ARG A 231 14.75 12.91 5.54
CA ARG A 231 14.70 14.38 5.38
C ARG A 231 13.59 14.95 6.26
N ILE A 232 13.88 16.08 6.90
CA ILE A 232 12.91 16.80 7.75
C ILE A 232 11.67 17.20 6.94
N LYS A 233 11.86 17.73 5.74
CA LYS A 233 10.76 18.17 4.87
C LYS A 233 9.78 17.06 4.49
N ALA A 234 10.26 15.82 4.38
CA ALA A 234 9.38 14.68 4.15
C ALA A 234 8.46 14.38 5.36
N ALA A 235 8.92 14.72 6.56
CA ALA A 235 8.11 14.61 7.79
C ALA A 235 7.09 15.76 7.95
N GLU A 236 7.25 16.84 7.23
CA GLU A 236 6.34 18.02 7.25
C GLU A 236 5.16 17.85 6.28
N THR A 237 5.27 16.99 5.28
CA THR A 237 4.23 16.80 4.23
C THR A 237 2.85 16.45 4.78
N PRO A 238 2.69 15.61 5.83
CA PRO A 238 1.38 15.31 6.40
C PRO A 238 0.65 16.55 6.92
N ALA A 239 1.37 17.47 7.57
CA ALA A 239 0.80 18.72 8.07
C ALA A 239 0.33 19.65 6.93
N ALA A 240 0.98 19.57 5.77
CA ALA A 240 0.59 20.32 4.57
C ALA A 240 -0.55 19.64 3.78
N GLY A 241 -0.87 18.37 4.07
CA GLY A 241 -1.91 17.59 3.39
C GLY A 241 -1.64 17.40 1.89
N VAL A 242 -0.36 17.25 1.51
CA VAL A 242 0.09 17.02 0.14
C VAL A 242 1.29 16.08 0.13
N SER A 243 1.53 15.41 -0.99
CA SER A 243 2.72 14.59 -1.18
C SER A 243 3.99 15.43 -1.22
N ILE A 244 5.15 14.75 -1.18
CA ILE A 244 6.45 15.41 -1.37
C ILE A 244 6.54 16.14 -2.73
N PHE A 245 5.77 15.71 -3.72
CA PHE A 245 5.73 16.35 -5.04
C PHE A 245 4.99 17.67 -5.03
N GLY A 246 3.98 17.83 -4.16
CA GLY A 246 3.31 19.10 -3.92
C GLY A 246 4.09 20.03 -3.00
N TYR A 247 4.92 19.46 -2.10
CA TYR A 247 5.65 20.21 -1.08
C TYR A 247 7.06 20.62 -1.52
N GLU A 248 7.87 19.65 -1.99
CA GLU A 248 9.25 19.88 -2.43
C GLU A 248 9.61 18.99 -3.64
N PRO A 249 9.10 19.32 -4.84
CA PRO A 249 9.16 18.44 -6.01
C PRO A 249 10.58 18.19 -6.55
N LYS A 250 11.56 19.00 -6.15
CA LYS A 250 12.98 18.88 -6.57
C LYS A 250 13.86 18.19 -5.53
N SER A 251 13.29 17.72 -4.42
CA SER A 251 14.06 17.03 -3.37
C SER A 251 14.55 15.65 -3.82
N ASP A 252 15.58 15.15 -3.14
CA ASP A 252 16.08 13.78 -3.32
C ASP A 252 15.03 12.73 -2.89
N VAL A 253 14.15 13.05 -1.92
CA VAL A 253 13.01 12.21 -1.55
C VAL A 253 12.03 12.09 -2.71
N ALA A 254 11.69 13.21 -3.38
CA ALA A 254 10.82 13.17 -4.56
C ALA A 254 11.47 12.37 -5.70
N ALA A 255 12.77 12.51 -5.92
CA ALA A 255 13.51 11.73 -6.90
C ALA A 255 13.49 10.22 -6.58
N ALA A 256 13.67 9.85 -5.31
CA ALA A 256 13.62 8.46 -4.85
C ALA A 256 12.24 7.82 -5.06
N TYR A 257 11.15 8.51 -4.72
CA TYR A 257 9.79 7.98 -4.97
C TYR A 257 9.44 7.91 -6.46
N ARG A 258 9.95 8.82 -7.31
CA ARG A 258 9.84 8.67 -8.78
C ARG A 258 10.58 7.42 -9.27
N GLY A 259 11.76 7.17 -8.75
CA GLY A 259 12.53 5.96 -9.05
C GLY A 259 11.78 4.71 -8.65
N LEU A 260 11.25 4.65 -7.42
CA LEU A 260 10.44 3.55 -6.92
C LEU A 260 9.20 3.30 -7.80
N ALA A 261 8.48 4.36 -8.19
CA ALA A 261 7.30 4.23 -9.06
C ALA A 261 7.67 3.59 -10.42
N LYS A 262 8.81 3.96 -11.00
CA LYS A 262 9.30 3.35 -12.24
C LYS A 262 9.64 1.88 -12.07
N GLU A 263 10.26 1.49 -10.93
CA GLU A 263 10.48 0.08 -10.60
C GLU A 263 9.16 -0.69 -10.52
N VAL A 264 8.19 -0.16 -9.78
CA VAL A 264 6.86 -0.78 -9.59
C VAL A 264 6.11 -0.93 -10.92
N ILE A 265 6.13 0.10 -11.78
CA ILE A 265 5.51 0.05 -13.12
C ILE A 265 6.18 -1.02 -13.99
N ARG A 266 7.52 -1.06 -14.01
CA ARG A 266 8.30 -2.04 -14.77
C ARG A 266 7.96 -3.46 -14.35
N ASP A 267 7.87 -3.72 -13.04
CA ASP A 267 7.60 -5.04 -12.51
C ASP A 267 6.16 -5.48 -12.79
N ALA A 268 5.18 -4.59 -12.61
CA ALA A 268 3.79 -4.86 -12.98
C ALA A 268 3.64 -5.18 -14.48
N ALA A 269 4.39 -4.49 -15.35
CA ALA A 269 4.39 -4.78 -16.78
C ALA A 269 4.98 -6.16 -17.10
N ARG A 270 6.07 -6.55 -16.43
CA ARG A 270 6.69 -7.88 -16.59
C ARG A 270 5.77 -9.01 -16.12
N GLU A 271 5.04 -8.82 -15.02
CA GLU A 271 4.07 -9.81 -14.53
C GLU A 271 2.94 -10.01 -15.55
N LYS A 272 2.38 -8.91 -16.08
CA LYS A 272 1.34 -8.96 -17.13
C LYS A 272 1.81 -9.72 -18.37
N ALA A 273 3.03 -9.49 -18.83
CA ALA A 273 3.59 -10.18 -19.99
C ALA A 273 3.72 -11.69 -19.76
N LYS A 274 4.08 -12.12 -18.53
CA LYS A 274 4.16 -13.54 -18.18
C LYS A 274 2.78 -14.21 -18.21
N VAL A 275 1.76 -13.61 -17.63
CA VAL A 275 0.38 -14.15 -17.63
C VAL A 275 -0.13 -14.32 -19.06
N HIS A 276 0.05 -13.32 -19.91
CA HIS A 276 -0.41 -13.38 -21.31
C HIS A 276 0.28 -14.47 -22.12
N SER A 277 1.55 -14.77 -21.84
CA SER A 277 2.30 -15.84 -22.51
C SER A 277 1.83 -17.26 -22.11
N TRP A 278 1.15 -17.43 -20.98
CA TRP A 278 0.55 -18.70 -20.54
C TRP A 278 -0.85 -18.92 -21.11
N GLU A 279 -1.64 -17.86 -21.30
CA GLU A 279 -2.98 -17.95 -21.89
C GLU A 279 -2.96 -18.21 -23.41
N CYS A 280 -1.83 -17.95 -24.08
CA CYS A 280 -1.64 -18.19 -25.51
C CYS A 280 -1.01 -19.56 -25.85
N ARG A 281 -0.84 -20.45 -24.86
CA ARG A 281 -0.37 -21.82 -25.05
C ARG A 281 -1.47 -22.83 -24.73
#